data_01cd07683a8b42292f7da493a011aed3
#
_entry.id   01cd07683a8b42292f7da493a011aed3
#
_cell.length_a   1.000
_cell.length_b   1.000
_cell.length_c   1.000
_cell.angle_alpha   90.00
_cell.angle_beta   90.00
_cell.angle_gamma   90.00
#
_symmetry.space_group_name_H-M   'P 1'
#
loop_
_entity.id
_entity.type
_entity.pdbx_description
1 polymer ?
#
loop_
_entity_poly.entity_id
_entity_poly.type
_entity_poly.pdbx_seq_one_letter_code
_entity_poly.pdbx_strand_id
1 'polypeptide(L)'
;MAESVYVNFPSQAVSDLEKMSSEYGLKVARAIEQEWFKDTHSNRYNVTQQKFHQLRLYARGEQSIQKYKDELSINGDLSYLNLDWKPVPIIPKFVDIVVNGMSERMFNVRAYSQDQYGVSKRTEYMESIQRDMDSRVYNDQAANMLGVDLYENNRDELPDTKEELDLHMQLNYKQAVELAEEQAINVLLEGNNYDLTRRRLIYDLTVLGIGCVKTNFNYSEGVTIEYVDPANLVYSYTESPYFEDIYYVGEVKTIPINELVREFPNLTESEIEDIYKGSYIRTSRSRRIYEMDRNKVQVLYFNYKTHMNDVYKLKTTGSGGEKAIQKNDSFNPPKDKQVNFARLERSVECVFEGAIILGTDKLLKWNKSSNMMRSKSNFNKVKMNYSIVAPRMYEGRIESLV
;
A
#
# COMPACT_ATOMS: atom_id res chain seq x y z
N MET A 1 -5.25 -33.09 11.49
CA MET A 1 -4.45 -32.93 10.26
C MET A 1 -5.19 -31.91 9.43
N ALA A 2 -4.62 -30.75 9.19
CA ALA A 2 -5.22 -29.77 8.28
C ALA A 2 -5.04 -30.32 6.86
N GLU A 3 -6.13 -30.61 6.17
CA GLU A 3 -6.09 -30.92 4.76
C GLU A 3 -5.53 -29.68 4.04
N SER A 4 -4.40 -29.87 3.37
CA SER A 4 -3.81 -28.83 2.53
C SER A 4 -4.75 -28.61 1.35
N VAL A 5 -5.53 -27.53 1.40
CA VAL A 5 -6.33 -27.08 0.26
C VAL A 5 -5.35 -26.58 -0.81
N TYR A 6 -5.13 -27.39 -1.86
CA TYR A 6 -4.35 -26.94 -3.00
C TYR A 6 -5.12 -25.86 -3.74
N VAL A 7 -4.70 -24.61 -3.60
CA VAL A 7 -5.26 -23.49 -4.34
C VAL A 7 -4.57 -23.41 -5.69
N ASN A 8 -5.31 -23.65 -6.76
CA ASN A 8 -4.79 -23.60 -8.11
C ASN A 8 -4.93 -22.19 -8.69
N PHE A 9 -3.91 -21.37 -8.50
CA PHE A 9 -3.78 -20.14 -9.29
C PHE A 9 -3.49 -20.47 -10.74
N PRO A 10 -4.02 -19.66 -11.70
CA PRO A 10 -3.74 -19.89 -13.12
C PRO A 10 -2.25 -19.70 -13.41
N SER A 11 -1.75 -20.45 -14.41
CA SER A 11 -0.36 -20.38 -14.83
C SER A 11 0.01 -18.96 -15.25
N GLN A 12 1.18 -18.48 -14.82
CA GLN A 12 1.72 -17.21 -15.25
C GLN A 12 2.49 -17.27 -16.58
N ALA A 13 2.70 -18.48 -17.10
CA ALA A 13 3.40 -18.72 -18.38
C ALA A 13 2.51 -18.55 -19.62
N VAL A 14 1.25 -18.15 -19.45
CA VAL A 14 0.31 -17.88 -20.55
C VAL A 14 0.63 -16.55 -21.23
N SER A 15 0.10 -16.38 -22.47
CA SER A 15 0.30 -15.15 -23.25
C SER A 15 -0.26 -13.92 -22.55
N ASP A 16 0.30 -12.75 -22.84
CA ASP A 16 -0.16 -11.47 -22.26
C ASP A 16 -1.62 -11.16 -22.62
N LEU A 17 -2.07 -11.56 -23.81
CA LEU A 17 -3.47 -11.44 -24.24
C LEU A 17 -4.41 -12.29 -23.37
N GLU A 18 -3.99 -13.50 -23.03
CA GLU A 18 -4.77 -14.37 -22.15
C GLU A 18 -4.83 -13.82 -20.72
N LYS A 19 -3.73 -13.27 -20.20
CA LYS A 19 -3.72 -12.60 -18.89
C LYS A 19 -4.66 -11.39 -18.82
N MET A 20 -4.89 -10.70 -19.94
CA MET A 20 -5.84 -9.59 -20.03
C MET A 20 -7.30 -10.06 -20.12
N SER A 21 -7.56 -11.34 -20.38
CA SER A 21 -8.92 -11.84 -20.53
C SER A 21 -9.67 -11.87 -19.19
N SER A 22 -10.99 -11.66 -19.24
CA SER A 22 -11.87 -11.78 -18.08
C SER A 22 -11.91 -13.19 -17.50
N GLU A 23 -11.69 -14.22 -18.34
CA GLU A 23 -11.62 -15.62 -17.89
C GLU A 23 -10.41 -15.87 -16.99
N TYR A 24 -9.25 -15.30 -17.33
CA TYR A 24 -8.07 -15.37 -16.48
C TYR A 24 -8.29 -14.65 -15.16
N GLY A 25 -8.89 -13.45 -15.20
CA GLY A 25 -9.27 -12.69 -14.01
C GLY A 25 -10.22 -13.45 -13.10
N LEU A 26 -11.21 -14.15 -13.68
CA LEU A 26 -12.14 -14.98 -12.92
C LEU A 26 -11.44 -16.17 -12.25
N LYS A 27 -10.49 -16.82 -12.93
CA LYS A 27 -9.68 -17.91 -12.36
C LYS A 27 -8.86 -17.41 -11.15
N VAL A 28 -8.24 -16.23 -11.26
CA VAL A 28 -7.50 -15.60 -10.16
C VAL A 28 -8.43 -15.28 -8.99
N ALA A 29 -9.57 -14.67 -9.27
CA ALA A 29 -10.54 -14.31 -8.23
C ALA A 29 -11.08 -15.54 -7.49
N ARG A 30 -11.39 -16.61 -8.21
CA ARG A 30 -11.82 -17.90 -7.64
C ARG A 30 -10.72 -18.55 -6.78
N ALA A 31 -9.46 -18.46 -7.21
CA ALA A 31 -8.33 -18.97 -6.42
C ALA A 31 -8.20 -18.23 -5.09
N ILE A 32 -8.29 -16.90 -5.08
CA ILE A 32 -8.31 -16.09 -3.87
C ILE A 32 -9.52 -16.43 -3.00
N GLU A 33 -10.70 -16.56 -3.60
CA GLU A 33 -11.92 -16.94 -2.90
C GLU A 33 -11.80 -18.33 -2.27
N GLN A 34 -11.18 -19.27 -2.98
CA GLN A 34 -10.94 -20.62 -2.48
C GLN A 34 -10.01 -20.63 -1.28
N GLU A 35 -8.93 -19.85 -1.31
CA GLU A 35 -7.95 -19.79 -0.22
C GLU A 35 -8.53 -19.15 1.04
N TRP A 36 -9.37 -18.13 0.90
CA TRP A 36 -9.82 -17.34 2.04
C TRP A 36 -11.24 -17.67 2.55
N PHE A 37 -12.16 -18.12 1.69
CA PHE A 37 -13.59 -18.22 1.99
C PHE A 37 -14.21 -19.60 1.83
N LYS A 38 -13.49 -20.61 1.31
CA LYS A 38 -14.13 -21.87 0.90
C LYS A 38 -14.56 -22.77 2.06
N ASP A 39 -13.86 -22.75 3.19
CA ASP A 39 -14.23 -23.57 4.32
C ASP A 39 -15.36 -22.95 5.15
N THR A 40 -16.47 -23.69 5.25
CA THR A 40 -17.70 -23.22 5.92
C THR A 40 -17.54 -23.04 7.43
N HIS A 41 -16.61 -23.75 8.07
CA HIS A 41 -16.46 -23.73 9.52
C HIS A 41 -15.19 -23.06 10.06
N SER A 42 -14.14 -23.01 9.26
CA SER A 42 -12.85 -22.44 9.66
C SER A 42 -12.16 -21.70 8.51
N ASN A 43 -12.91 -20.91 7.72
CA ASN A 43 -12.28 -20.16 6.67
C ASN A 43 -11.31 -19.12 7.27
N ARG A 44 -10.19 -18.94 6.59
CA ARG A 44 -9.10 -18.04 7.03
C ARG A 44 -9.60 -16.63 7.31
N TYR A 45 -10.51 -16.13 6.49
CA TYR A 45 -11.09 -14.80 6.64
C TYR A 45 -11.89 -14.65 7.95
N ASN A 46 -12.80 -15.59 8.25
CA ASN A 46 -13.59 -15.54 9.47
C ASN A 46 -12.74 -15.71 10.73
N VAL A 47 -11.75 -16.59 10.68
CA VAL A 47 -10.82 -16.81 11.81
C VAL A 47 -10.03 -15.53 12.09
N THR A 48 -9.52 -14.88 11.05
CA THR A 48 -8.79 -13.60 11.19
C THR A 48 -9.71 -12.49 11.72
N GLN A 49 -10.93 -12.37 11.19
CA GLN A 49 -11.90 -11.40 11.70
C GLN A 49 -12.25 -11.63 13.17
N GLN A 50 -12.49 -12.88 13.57
CA GLN A 50 -12.79 -13.22 14.96
C GLN A 50 -11.62 -12.90 15.88
N LYS A 51 -10.38 -13.25 15.48
CA LYS A 51 -9.18 -12.92 16.24
C LYS A 51 -9.04 -11.41 16.43
N PHE A 52 -9.15 -10.64 15.37
CA PHE A 52 -9.04 -9.18 15.44
C PHE A 52 -10.17 -8.54 16.23
N HIS A 53 -11.38 -9.08 16.12
CA HIS A 53 -12.50 -8.64 16.95
C HIS A 53 -12.24 -8.89 18.44
N GLN A 54 -11.74 -10.08 18.80
CA GLN A 54 -11.39 -10.39 20.18
C GLN A 54 -10.30 -9.48 20.73
N LEU A 55 -9.25 -9.19 19.93
CA LEU A 55 -8.20 -8.25 20.32
C LEU A 55 -8.73 -6.82 20.55
N ARG A 56 -9.65 -6.37 19.70
CA ARG A 56 -10.31 -5.07 19.86
C ARG A 56 -11.19 -5.00 21.12
N LEU A 57 -11.92 -6.06 21.44
CA LEU A 57 -12.69 -6.15 22.69
C LEU A 57 -11.74 -6.15 23.90
N TYR A 58 -10.65 -6.89 23.83
CA TYR A 58 -9.64 -6.94 24.86
C TYR A 58 -8.99 -5.56 25.11
N ALA A 59 -8.63 -4.86 24.03
CA ALA A 59 -8.09 -3.51 24.10
C ALA A 59 -9.06 -2.50 24.73
N ARG A 60 -10.38 -2.73 24.67
CA ARG A 60 -11.41 -1.92 25.32
C ARG A 60 -11.70 -2.34 26.76
N GLY A 61 -11.09 -3.41 27.23
CA GLY A 61 -11.40 -4.00 28.55
C GLY A 61 -12.70 -4.80 28.58
N GLU A 62 -13.29 -5.09 27.43
CA GLU A 62 -14.53 -5.88 27.28
C GLU A 62 -14.18 -7.38 27.13
N GLN A 63 -13.70 -8.00 28.22
CA GLN A 63 -13.34 -9.42 28.22
C GLN A 63 -14.53 -10.28 28.63
N SER A 64 -14.63 -11.47 28.03
CA SER A 64 -15.55 -12.50 28.53
C SER A 64 -15.02 -13.09 29.83
N ILE A 65 -15.73 -12.82 30.91
CA ILE A 65 -15.42 -13.37 32.25
C ILE A 65 -15.77 -14.86 32.32
N GLN A 66 -16.64 -15.33 31.45
CA GLN A 66 -17.16 -16.70 31.49
C GLN A 66 -16.05 -17.75 31.39
N LYS A 67 -15.08 -17.54 30.51
CA LYS A 67 -13.92 -18.43 30.36
C LYS A 67 -13.14 -18.61 31.67
N TYR A 68 -12.91 -17.53 32.39
CA TYR A 68 -12.21 -17.59 33.69
C TYR A 68 -13.06 -18.24 34.76
N LYS A 69 -14.36 -18.03 34.75
CA LYS A 69 -15.29 -18.72 35.64
C LYS A 69 -15.30 -20.20 35.37
N ASP A 70 -15.30 -20.62 34.12
CA ASP A 70 -15.31 -22.03 33.74
C ASP A 70 -13.99 -22.72 34.12
N GLU A 71 -12.84 -22.04 33.93
CA GLU A 71 -11.53 -22.56 34.32
C GLU A 71 -11.33 -22.66 35.84
N LEU A 72 -11.88 -21.71 36.60
CA LEU A 72 -11.76 -21.67 38.06
C LEU A 72 -12.87 -22.45 38.79
N SER A 73 -13.91 -22.89 38.09
CA SER A 73 -15.00 -23.63 38.70
C SER A 73 -14.56 -25.06 39.05
N ILE A 74 -14.81 -25.49 40.28
CA ILE A 74 -14.69 -26.89 40.70
C ILE A 74 -16.08 -27.51 40.61
N ASN A 75 -16.29 -28.42 39.67
CA ASN A 75 -17.59 -29.06 39.41
C ASN A 75 -18.73 -28.06 39.17
N GLY A 76 -18.44 -26.92 38.58
CA GLY A 76 -19.42 -25.85 38.33
C GLY A 76 -19.69 -24.90 39.51
N ASP A 77 -19.05 -25.14 40.66
CA ASP A 77 -19.20 -24.31 41.85
C ASP A 77 -18.06 -23.29 41.96
N LEU A 78 -18.44 -22.03 42.17
CA LEU A 78 -17.56 -20.88 42.39
C LEU A 78 -17.72 -20.25 43.77
N SER A 79 -18.58 -20.84 44.63
CA SER A 79 -18.95 -20.26 45.92
C SER A 79 -17.76 -20.18 46.91
N TYR A 80 -16.72 -21.00 46.70
CA TYR A 80 -15.49 -20.95 47.50
C TYR A 80 -14.59 -19.78 47.17
N LEU A 81 -14.80 -19.10 46.00
CA LEU A 81 -14.07 -17.92 45.57
C LEU A 81 -14.84 -16.67 45.92
N ASN A 82 -14.40 -15.94 46.91
CA ASN A 82 -14.95 -14.61 47.23
C ASN A 82 -14.31 -13.53 46.32
N LEU A 83 -14.54 -13.63 44.99
CA LEU A 83 -13.96 -12.76 44.01
C LEU A 83 -15.03 -11.83 43.43
N ASP A 84 -14.68 -10.53 43.30
CA ASP A 84 -15.46 -9.59 42.48
C ASP A 84 -15.09 -9.80 41.00
N TRP A 85 -16.03 -10.38 40.25
CA TRP A 85 -15.85 -10.70 38.83
C TRP A 85 -15.91 -9.47 37.91
N LYS A 86 -15.61 -8.28 38.41
CA LYS A 86 -15.54 -7.08 37.57
C LYS A 86 -14.15 -6.98 36.96
N PRO A 87 -14.06 -6.95 35.60
CA PRO A 87 -12.76 -6.72 34.95
C PRO A 87 -12.24 -5.33 35.28
N VAL A 88 -10.96 -5.23 35.62
CA VAL A 88 -10.27 -3.95 35.78
C VAL A 88 -9.66 -3.58 34.43
N PRO A 89 -10.18 -2.56 33.74
CA PRO A 89 -9.70 -2.17 32.41
C PRO A 89 -8.37 -1.41 32.50
N ILE A 90 -7.25 -2.14 32.61
CA ILE A 90 -5.90 -1.56 32.68
C ILE A 90 -5.38 -1.27 31.26
N ILE A 91 -5.61 -2.19 30.33
CA ILE A 91 -5.08 -2.16 28.95
C ILE A 91 -5.50 -0.91 28.17
N PRO A 92 -6.78 -0.44 28.21
CA PRO A 92 -7.19 0.74 27.47
C PRO A 92 -6.32 1.95 27.74
N LYS A 93 -5.91 2.17 28.99
CA LYS A 93 -5.04 3.30 29.37
C LYS A 93 -3.66 3.20 28.71
N PHE A 94 -3.07 2.00 28.67
CA PHE A 94 -1.78 1.81 28.02
C PHE A 94 -1.87 1.98 26.51
N VAL A 95 -2.94 1.49 25.89
CA VAL A 95 -3.19 1.67 24.45
C VAL A 95 -3.32 3.16 24.13
N ASP A 96 -4.09 3.91 24.93
CA ASP A 96 -4.27 5.36 24.74
C ASP A 96 -2.95 6.13 24.91
N ILE A 97 -2.11 5.77 25.89
CA ILE A 97 -0.80 6.39 26.10
C ILE A 97 0.11 6.15 24.87
N VAL A 98 0.16 4.91 24.39
CA VAL A 98 0.99 4.57 23.22
C VAL A 98 0.48 5.27 21.97
N VAL A 99 -0.81 5.21 21.71
CA VAL A 99 -1.43 5.82 20.50
C VAL A 99 -1.25 7.33 20.51
N ASN A 100 -1.51 7.99 21.62
CA ASN A 100 -1.35 9.44 21.73
C ASN A 100 0.13 9.84 21.64
N GLY A 101 1.02 9.18 22.39
CA GLY A 101 2.46 9.48 22.35
C GLY A 101 3.11 9.24 20.97
N MET A 102 2.61 8.29 20.19
CA MET A 102 3.07 8.07 18.81
C MET A 102 2.43 9.05 17.82
N SER A 103 1.17 9.45 18.03
CA SER A 103 0.48 10.40 17.15
C SER A 103 0.99 11.83 17.31
N GLU A 104 1.48 12.21 18.49
CA GLU A 104 2.09 13.52 18.73
C GLU A 104 3.46 13.70 18.08
N ARG A 105 4.13 12.62 17.73
CA ARG A 105 5.41 12.70 17.02
C ARG A 105 5.20 13.28 15.64
N MET A 106 5.65 14.50 15.44
CA MET A 106 5.64 15.13 14.12
C MET A 106 6.65 14.43 13.21
N PHE A 107 6.30 14.31 11.96
CA PHE A 107 7.22 13.90 10.90
C PHE A 107 7.36 15.06 9.91
N ASN A 108 8.57 15.33 9.49
CA ASN A 108 8.82 16.33 8.45
C ASN A 108 9.13 15.61 7.16
N VAL A 109 8.42 16.00 6.11
CA VAL A 109 8.72 15.53 4.76
C VAL A 109 9.83 16.41 4.20
N ARG A 110 10.90 15.77 3.71
CA ARG A 110 12.00 16.45 3.01
C ARG A 110 12.17 15.82 1.65
N ALA A 111 12.16 16.62 0.62
CA ALA A 111 12.44 16.21 -0.75
C ALA A 111 13.86 16.61 -1.13
N TYR A 112 14.53 15.76 -1.89
CA TYR A 112 15.85 16.01 -2.43
C TYR A 112 15.86 15.66 -3.91
N SER A 113 16.25 16.60 -4.74
CA SER A 113 16.45 16.38 -6.17
C SER A 113 17.66 15.48 -6.41
N GLN A 114 17.44 14.40 -7.18
CA GLN A 114 18.49 13.44 -7.56
C GLN A 114 18.82 13.51 -9.06
N ASP A 115 18.22 14.44 -9.78
CA ASP A 115 18.52 14.67 -11.17
C ASP A 115 19.89 15.33 -11.35
N GLN A 116 20.52 15.11 -12.51
CA GLN A 116 21.85 15.63 -12.80
C GLN A 116 21.93 17.16 -12.69
N TYR A 117 20.87 17.86 -13.12
CA TYR A 117 20.80 19.32 -13.04
C TYR A 117 20.73 19.80 -11.58
N GLY A 118 19.91 19.16 -10.76
CA GLY A 118 19.78 19.47 -9.33
C GLY A 118 21.07 19.25 -8.57
N VAL A 119 21.77 18.14 -8.83
CA VAL A 119 23.07 17.86 -8.23
C VAL A 119 24.12 18.89 -8.66
N SER A 120 24.14 19.26 -9.96
CA SER A 120 25.06 20.29 -10.46
C SER A 120 24.84 21.65 -9.77
N LYS A 121 23.58 22.09 -9.67
CA LYS A 121 23.22 23.34 -8.98
C LYS A 121 23.59 23.34 -7.49
N ARG A 122 23.40 22.22 -6.82
CA ARG A 122 23.81 22.06 -5.42
C ARG A 122 25.33 22.18 -5.27
N THR A 123 26.07 21.55 -6.18
CA THR A 123 27.54 21.61 -6.17
C THR A 123 28.01 23.05 -6.46
N GLU A 124 27.45 23.72 -7.48
CA GLU A 124 27.76 25.11 -7.81
C GLU A 124 27.54 26.05 -6.61
N TYR A 125 26.42 25.88 -5.90
CA TYR A 125 26.12 26.68 -4.71
C TYR A 125 27.09 26.39 -3.56
N MET A 126 27.40 25.12 -3.30
CA MET A 126 28.38 24.74 -2.28
C MET A 126 29.77 25.32 -2.58
N GLU A 127 30.20 25.29 -3.86
CA GLU A 127 31.47 25.88 -4.31
C GLU A 127 31.48 27.40 -4.21
N SER A 128 30.34 28.06 -4.40
CA SER A 128 30.23 29.53 -4.24
C SER A 128 30.41 29.94 -2.77
N ILE A 129 29.73 29.24 -1.85
CA ILE A 129 29.92 29.49 -0.42
C ILE A 129 31.35 29.19 0.03
N GLN A 130 31.91 28.09 -0.44
CA GLN A 130 33.31 27.74 -0.10
C GLN A 130 34.30 28.82 -0.60
N ARG A 131 34.07 29.37 -1.80
CA ARG A 131 34.85 30.52 -2.29
C ARG A 131 34.72 31.76 -1.40
N ASP A 132 33.50 32.09 -0.98
CA ASP A 132 33.25 33.20 -0.08
C ASP A 132 33.90 33.00 1.29
N MET A 133 33.87 31.77 1.83
CA MET A 133 34.57 31.43 3.07
C MET A 133 36.07 31.57 2.94
N ASP A 134 36.67 31.05 1.87
CA ASP A 134 38.13 31.09 1.64
C ASP A 134 38.62 32.52 1.38
N SER A 135 37.79 33.37 0.75
CA SER A 135 38.11 34.77 0.45
C SER A 135 37.63 35.78 1.51
N ARG A 136 37.06 35.32 2.63
CA ARG A 136 36.41 36.15 3.65
C ARG A 136 37.28 37.32 4.13
N VAL A 137 38.58 37.07 4.43
CA VAL A 137 39.48 38.09 4.92
C VAL A 137 39.71 39.19 3.86
N TYR A 138 39.82 38.82 2.58
CA TYR A 138 39.96 39.77 1.49
C TYR A 138 38.69 40.57 1.21
N ASN A 139 37.54 39.90 1.25
CA ASN A 139 36.24 40.52 1.02
C ASN A 139 35.89 41.52 2.13
N ASP A 140 36.18 41.19 3.39
CA ASP A 140 36.01 42.08 4.54
C ASP A 140 36.93 43.32 4.45
N GLN A 141 38.18 43.16 4.01
CA GLN A 141 39.07 44.28 3.79
C GLN A 141 38.59 45.19 2.63
N ALA A 142 38.11 44.63 1.55
CA ALA A 142 37.51 45.36 0.44
C ALA A 142 36.26 46.14 0.81
N ALA A 143 35.38 45.53 1.60
CA ALA A 143 34.18 46.14 2.12
C ALA A 143 34.51 47.36 3.03
N ASN A 144 35.52 47.19 3.92
CA ASN A 144 35.93 48.23 4.87
C ASN A 144 36.71 49.38 4.20
N MET A 145 37.53 49.13 3.16
CA MET A 145 38.37 50.14 2.50
C MET A 145 37.69 50.81 1.31
N LEU A 146 36.91 50.08 0.56
CA LEU A 146 36.34 50.54 -0.71
C LEU A 146 34.82 50.67 -0.66
N GLY A 147 34.16 50.16 0.39
CA GLY A 147 32.71 50.14 0.50
C GLY A 147 32.03 49.24 -0.56
N VAL A 148 32.77 48.29 -1.12
CA VAL A 148 32.29 47.37 -2.14
C VAL A 148 32.14 46.01 -1.50
N ASP A 149 30.96 45.44 -1.58
CA ASP A 149 30.68 44.08 -1.19
C ASP A 149 31.02 43.13 -2.34
N LEU A 150 31.97 42.22 -2.08
CA LEU A 150 32.47 41.24 -3.07
C LEU A 150 31.94 39.81 -2.80
N TYR A 151 31.09 39.64 -1.79
CA TYR A 151 30.48 38.36 -1.51
C TYR A 151 29.45 37.98 -2.57
N GLU A 152 29.47 36.73 -3.05
CA GLU A 152 28.44 36.17 -3.94
C GLU A 152 27.16 35.81 -3.16
N ASN A 153 27.32 35.49 -1.85
CA ASN A 153 26.24 35.06 -0.97
C ASN A 153 26.05 36.04 0.20
N ASN A 154 24.97 35.87 0.96
CA ASN A 154 24.66 36.72 2.10
C ASN A 154 25.71 36.54 3.21
N ARG A 155 26.40 37.61 3.56
CA ARG A 155 27.49 37.63 4.56
C ARG A 155 27.06 37.06 5.91
N ASP A 156 25.84 37.40 6.36
CA ASP A 156 25.34 37.03 7.67
C ASP A 156 24.99 35.53 7.83
N GLU A 157 24.86 34.84 6.69
CA GLU A 157 24.51 33.41 6.64
C GLU A 157 25.69 32.52 6.28
N LEU A 158 26.90 33.09 6.10
CA LEU A 158 28.09 32.34 5.71
C LEU A 158 28.60 31.51 6.90
N PRO A 159 28.79 30.20 6.71
CA PRO A 159 29.36 29.33 7.73
C PRO A 159 30.84 29.63 7.99
N ASP A 160 31.29 29.43 9.22
CA ASP A 160 32.70 29.67 9.61
C ASP A 160 33.57 28.44 9.40
N THR A 161 33.00 27.26 9.48
CA THR A 161 33.72 25.97 9.40
C THR A 161 33.12 25.06 8.33
N LYS A 162 33.92 24.05 7.90
CA LYS A 162 33.41 23.04 6.96
C LYS A 162 32.25 22.21 7.52
N GLU A 163 32.24 21.98 8.82
CA GLU A 163 31.16 21.27 9.49
C GLU A 163 29.86 22.09 9.49
N GLU A 164 29.99 23.41 9.66
CA GLU A 164 28.88 24.35 9.53
C GLU A 164 28.38 24.49 8.09
N LEU A 165 29.28 24.39 7.11
CA LEU A 165 28.92 24.34 5.70
C LEU A 165 28.08 23.11 5.39
N ASP A 166 28.48 21.94 5.88
CA ASP A 166 27.68 20.72 5.71
C ASP A 166 26.31 20.84 6.37
N LEU A 167 26.25 21.47 7.55
CA LEU A 167 24.99 21.72 8.23
C LEU A 167 24.13 22.74 7.48
N HIS A 168 24.71 23.83 6.97
CA HIS A 168 24.03 24.82 6.14
C HIS A 168 23.45 24.18 4.86
N MET A 169 24.22 23.33 4.18
CA MET A 169 23.78 22.60 3.00
C MET A 169 22.62 21.61 3.29
N GLN A 170 22.54 21.11 4.52
CA GLN A 170 21.45 20.22 4.94
C GLN A 170 20.19 20.97 5.40
N LEU A 171 20.34 22.12 6.02
CA LEU A 171 19.23 22.83 6.66
C LEU A 171 18.69 23.98 5.79
N ASN A 172 19.56 24.76 5.17
CA ASN A 172 19.22 26.03 4.55
C ASN A 172 19.13 25.92 3.02
N TYR A 173 19.99 25.06 2.38
CA TYR A 173 19.94 24.94 0.94
C TYR A 173 18.78 24.06 0.49
N LYS A 174 17.87 24.67 -0.28
CA LYS A 174 16.78 23.97 -0.95
C LYS A 174 16.51 24.58 -2.32
N GLN A 175 16.36 23.71 -3.30
CA GLN A 175 15.94 24.16 -4.64
C GLN A 175 14.43 24.42 -4.67
N ALA A 176 14.00 25.31 -5.56
CA ALA A 176 12.58 25.63 -5.73
C ALA A 176 11.73 24.37 -6.05
N VAL A 177 12.30 23.41 -6.78
CA VAL A 177 11.66 22.13 -7.11
C VAL A 177 11.45 21.28 -5.84
N GLU A 178 12.47 21.20 -4.97
CA GLU A 178 12.39 20.46 -3.70
C GLU A 178 11.35 21.07 -2.76
N LEU A 179 11.30 22.40 -2.68
CA LEU A 179 10.27 23.10 -1.90
C LEU A 179 8.86 22.86 -2.46
N ALA A 180 8.72 22.90 -3.79
CA ALA A 180 7.44 22.62 -4.44
C ALA A 180 6.99 21.16 -4.20
N GLU A 181 7.91 20.20 -4.25
CA GLU A 181 7.62 18.79 -3.94
C GLU A 181 7.19 18.60 -2.48
N GLU A 182 7.90 19.24 -1.53
CA GLU A 182 7.52 19.20 -0.11
C GLU A 182 6.14 19.79 0.15
N GLN A 183 5.88 20.96 -0.44
CA GLN A 183 4.57 21.61 -0.34
C GLN A 183 3.47 20.77 -0.98
N ALA A 184 3.70 20.19 -2.15
CA ALA A 184 2.74 19.32 -2.81
C ALA A 184 2.38 18.11 -1.95
N ILE A 185 3.38 17.46 -1.34
CA ILE A 185 3.14 16.32 -0.43
C ILE A 185 2.36 16.77 0.81
N ASN A 186 2.71 17.89 1.43
CA ASN A 186 2.01 18.40 2.61
C ASN A 186 0.54 18.73 2.28
N VAL A 187 0.26 19.43 1.18
CA VAL A 187 -1.10 19.74 0.72
C VAL A 187 -1.89 18.45 0.46
N LEU A 188 -1.24 17.44 -0.13
CA LEU A 188 -1.86 16.14 -0.38
C LEU A 188 -2.21 15.42 0.94
N LEU A 189 -1.33 15.43 1.93
CA LEU A 189 -1.58 14.83 3.23
C LEU A 189 -2.71 15.53 3.98
N GLU A 190 -2.72 16.87 3.97
CA GLU A 190 -3.79 17.68 4.55
C GLU A 190 -5.14 17.44 3.86
N GLY A 191 -5.17 17.46 2.52
CA GLY A 191 -6.38 17.22 1.72
C GLY A 191 -7.00 15.84 1.96
N ASN A 192 -6.18 14.84 2.28
CA ASN A 192 -6.63 13.48 2.62
C ASN A 192 -6.92 13.26 4.11
N ASN A 193 -6.83 14.27 4.96
CA ASN A 193 -6.96 14.15 6.42
C ASN A 193 -6.07 13.01 6.97
N TYR A 194 -4.81 12.97 6.52
CA TYR A 194 -3.89 11.89 6.82
C TYR A 194 -3.66 11.70 8.32
N ASP A 195 -3.77 12.74 9.13
CA ASP A 195 -3.61 12.65 10.60
C ASP A 195 -4.64 11.72 11.24
N LEU A 196 -5.89 11.74 10.77
CA LEU A 196 -6.92 10.81 11.24
C LEU A 196 -6.61 9.37 10.81
N THR A 197 -6.20 9.20 9.57
CA THR A 197 -5.78 7.90 9.02
C THR A 197 -4.59 7.35 9.78
N ARG A 198 -3.59 8.19 10.06
CA ARG A 198 -2.39 7.86 10.84
C ARG A 198 -2.74 7.43 12.27
N ARG A 199 -3.63 8.14 12.94
CA ARG A 199 -4.06 7.77 14.30
C ARG A 199 -4.74 6.40 14.33
N ARG A 200 -5.62 6.11 13.36
CA ARG A 200 -6.24 4.78 13.20
C ARG A 200 -5.19 3.70 12.93
N LEU A 201 -4.24 3.98 12.04
CA LEU A 201 -3.14 3.07 11.71
C LEU A 201 -2.30 2.73 12.96
N ILE A 202 -1.92 3.74 13.76
CA ILE A 202 -1.16 3.53 15.00
C ILE A 202 -1.97 2.68 15.99
N TYR A 203 -3.27 2.94 16.12
CA TYR A 203 -4.15 2.13 16.96
C TYR A 203 -4.18 0.66 16.50
N ASP A 204 -4.35 0.39 15.20
CA ASP A 204 -4.36 -0.97 14.68
C ASP A 204 -2.99 -1.65 14.81
N LEU A 205 -1.89 -0.95 14.58
CA LEU A 205 -0.54 -1.48 14.82
C LEU A 205 -0.32 -1.85 16.29
N THR A 206 -0.90 -1.07 17.22
CA THR A 206 -0.79 -1.36 18.65
C THR A 206 -1.68 -2.53 19.05
N VAL A 207 -2.94 -2.56 18.61
CA VAL A 207 -3.95 -3.54 19.04
C VAL A 207 -3.92 -4.82 18.22
N LEU A 208 -3.78 -4.72 16.90
CA LEU A 208 -3.82 -5.87 15.99
C LEU A 208 -2.44 -6.36 15.58
N GLY A 209 -1.41 -5.51 15.69
CA GLY A 209 -0.06 -5.78 15.22
C GLY A 209 0.14 -5.60 13.71
N ILE A 210 -0.88 -5.13 12.99
CA ILE A 210 -0.85 -4.89 11.53
C ILE A 210 -1.59 -3.61 11.20
N GLY A 211 -1.06 -2.85 10.27
CA GLY A 211 -1.70 -1.65 9.73
C GLY A 211 -1.68 -1.64 8.21
N CYS A 212 -2.69 -1.07 7.59
CA CYS A 212 -2.82 -1.00 6.15
C CYS A 212 -3.37 0.36 5.69
N VAL A 213 -2.74 0.89 4.65
CA VAL A 213 -3.17 2.10 3.93
C VAL A 213 -3.18 1.78 2.45
N LYS A 214 -4.19 2.26 1.75
CA LYS A 214 -4.32 2.15 0.30
C LYS A 214 -4.14 3.52 -0.34
N THR A 215 -3.30 3.57 -1.36
CA THR A 215 -3.09 4.77 -2.16
C THR A 215 -3.70 4.57 -3.54
N ASN A 216 -4.65 5.43 -3.92
CA ASN A 216 -5.27 5.43 -5.22
C ASN A 216 -4.99 6.74 -5.95
N PHE A 217 -5.11 6.71 -7.27
CA PHE A 217 -5.07 7.91 -8.10
C PHE A 217 -6.37 8.02 -8.88
N ASN A 218 -7.05 9.16 -8.73
CA ASN A 218 -8.24 9.50 -9.47
C ASN A 218 -8.03 10.84 -10.19
N TYR A 219 -8.44 10.95 -11.46
CA TYR A 219 -8.27 12.17 -12.23
C TYR A 219 -9.06 13.37 -11.68
N SER A 220 -10.14 13.14 -10.92
CA SER A 220 -10.94 14.21 -10.32
C SER A 220 -10.40 14.70 -8.98
N GLU A 221 -9.81 13.81 -8.18
CA GLU A 221 -9.38 14.07 -6.81
C GLU A 221 -7.86 14.03 -6.64
N GLY A 222 -7.14 13.56 -7.66
CA GLY A 222 -5.69 13.34 -7.58
C GLY A 222 -5.33 12.08 -6.82
N VAL A 223 -4.31 12.16 -5.96
CA VAL A 223 -3.88 11.05 -5.12
C VAL A 223 -4.73 11.01 -3.85
N THR A 224 -5.40 9.88 -3.63
CA THR A 224 -6.18 9.61 -2.42
C THR A 224 -5.50 8.59 -1.52
N ILE A 225 -5.55 8.84 -0.21
CA ILE A 225 -4.99 7.95 0.82
C ILE A 225 -6.16 7.47 1.67
N GLU A 226 -6.45 6.16 1.58
CA GLU A 226 -7.56 5.54 2.29
C GLU A 226 -7.05 4.61 3.39
N TYR A 227 -7.68 4.68 4.55
CA TYR A 227 -7.50 3.69 5.60
C TYR A 227 -8.19 2.39 5.20
N VAL A 228 -7.50 1.27 5.36
CA VAL A 228 -8.04 -0.08 5.16
C VAL A 228 -8.05 -0.83 6.48
N ASP A 229 -9.24 -1.31 6.89
CA ASP A 229 -9.35 -2.13 8.11
C ASP A 229 -8.63 -3.47 7.90
N PRO A 230 -7.61 -3.79 8.71
CA PRO A 230 -6.88 -5.05 8.62
C PRO A 230 -7.78 -6.30 8.74
N ALA A 231 -8.93 -6.19 9.38
CA ALA A 231 -9.89 -7.28 9.48
C ALA A 231 -10.51 -7.68 8.13
N ASN A 232 -10.55 -6.75 7.18
CA ASN A 232 -11.12 -6.96 5.85
C ASN A 232 -10.05 -7.26 4.78
N LEU A 233 -8.78 -7.34 5.19
CA LEU A 233 -7.66 -7.62 4.31
C LEU A 233 -7.57 -9.09 3.91
N VAL A 234 -7.22 -9.30 2.64
CA VAL A 234 -6.94 -10.58 2.01
C VAL A 234 -5.58 -10.47 1.32
N TYR A 235 -4.63 -11.34 1.62
CA TYR A 235 -3.28 -11.26 1.08
C TYR A 235 -2.63 -12.65 0.93
N SER A 236 -1.66 -12.77 0.03
CA SER A 236 -0.87 -13.98 -0.12
C SER A 236 0.04 -14.21 1.09
N TYR A 237 0.45 -15.46 1.32
CA TYR A 237 1.40 -15.77 2.39
C TYR A 237 2.68 -14.94 2.22
N THR A 238 3.18 -14.42 3.34
CA THR A 238 4.43 -13.66 3.41
C THR A 238 5.09 -13.85 4.77
N GLU A 239 6.40 -13.76 4.80
CA GLU A 239 7.21 -13.70 6.01
C GLU A 239 7.84 -12.31 6.22
N SER A 240 7.72 -11.43 5.21
CA SER A 240 8.25 -10.08 5.28
C SER A 240 7.34 -9.15 6.08
N PRO A 241 7.86 -8.46 7.11
CA PRO A 241 7.08 -7.47 7.88
C PRO A 241 6.51 -6.32 7.04
N TYR A 242 7.08 -6.06 5.85
CA TYR A 242 6.66 -5.00 4.93
C TYR A 242 5.84 -5.50 3.75
N PHE A 243 5.52 -6.79 3.68
CA PHE A 243 4.70 -7.39 2.63
C PHE A 243 5.19 -7.10 1.19
N GLU A 244 6.50 -7.10 0.98
CA GLU A 244 7.09 -6.80 -0.33
C GLU A 244 7.01 -7.97 -1.33
N ASP A 245 6.94 -9.19 -0.81
CA ASP A 245 6.94 -10.46 -1.54
C ASP A 245 5.54 -10.94 -1.94
N ILE A 246 4.48 -10.26 -1.52
CA ILE A 246 3.11 -10.65 -1.85
C ILE A 246 2.83 -10.53 -3.35
N TYR A 247 2.08 -11.50 -3.89
CA TYR A 247 1.66 -11.49 -5.29
C TYR A 247 0.17 -11.17 -5.47
N TYR A 248 -0.65 -11.23 -4.43
CA TYR A 248 -1.97 -10.62 -4.40
C TYR A 248 -2.27 -9.99 -3.06
N VAL A 249 -3.09 -8.96 -3.11
CA VAL A 249 -3.66 -8.28 -1.94
C VAL A 249 -5.04 -7.76 -2.32
N GLY A 250 -5.95 -7.77 -1.38
CA GLY A 250 -7.30 -7.24 -1.59
C GLY A 250 -7.98 -6.86 -0.29
N GLU A 251 -9.14 -6.26 -0.44
CA GLU A 251 -10.02 -5.89 0.65
C GLU A 251 -11.47 -6.29 0.35
N VAL A 252 -12.17 -6.73 1.38
CA VAL A 252 -13.61 -7.02 1.30
C VAL A 252 -14.38 -5.80 1.76
N LYS A 253 -15.11 -5.19 0.84
CA LYS A 253 -16.03 -4.07 1.16
C LYS A 253 -17.47 -4.54 1.09
N THR A 254 -18.27 -4.14 2.08
CA THR A 254 -19.73 -4.33 2.05
C THR A 254 -20.36 -3.04 1.57
N ILE A 255 -20.82 -3.04 0.33
CA ILE A 255 -21.38 -1.86 -0.34
C ILE A 255 -22.88 -2.07 -0.63
N PRO A 256 -23.70 -1.02 -0.60
CA PRO A 256 -25.09 -1.10 -1.03
C PRO A 256 -25.20 -1.30 -2.55
N ILE A 257 -26.27 -1.95 -3.00
CA ILE A 257 -26.44 -2.29 -4.43
C ILE A 257 -26.52 -1.03 -5.32
N ASN A 258 -27.11 0.05 -4.84
CA ASN A 258 -27.15 1.32 -5.57
C ASN A 258 -25.75 1.93 -5.80
N GLU A 259 -24.85 1.77 -4.86
CA GLU A 259 -23.44 2.19 -5.01
C GLU A 259 -22.70 1.26 -5.97
N LEU A 260 -22.96 -0.05 -5.89
CA LEU A 260 -22.44 -1.04 -6.83
C LEU A 260 -22.79 -0.70 -8.28
N VAL A 261 -24.07 -0.36 -8.54
CA VAL A 261 -24.55 0.01 -9.87
C VAL A 261 -23.92 1.32 -10.35
N ARG A 262 -23.70 2.27 -9.44
CA ARG A 262 -23.01 3.52 -9.77
C ARG A 262 -21.54 3.31 -10.14
N GLU A 263 -20.86 2.42 -9.43
CA GLU A 263 -19.45 2.12 -9.68
C GLU A 263 -19.25 1.24 -10.94
N PHE A 264 -20.21 0.32 -11.18
CA PHE A 264 -20.17 -0.60 -12.33
C PHE A 264 -21.43 -0.47 -13.20
N PRO A 265 -21.51 0.58 -14.04
CA PRO A 265 -22.70 0.86 -14.85
C PRO A 265 -22.99 -0.18 -15.94
N ASN A 266 -22.08 -1.11 -16.20
CA ASN A 266 -22.23 -2.17 -17.19
C ASN A 266 -23.08 -3.37 -16.70
N LEU A 267 -23.57 -3.33 -15.46
CA LEU A 267 -24.44 -4.39 -14.93
C LEU A 267 -25.84 -4.30 -15.51
N THR A 268 -26.36 -5.44 -15.99
CA THR A 268 -27.73 -5.54 -16.49
C THR A 268 -28.74 -5.72 -15.35
N GLU A 269 -30.00 -5.34 -15.57
CA GLU A 269 -31.07 -5.49 -14.56
C GLU A 269 -31.23 -6.94 -14.09
N SER A 270 -31.11 -7.91 -14.98
CA SER A 270 -31.19 -9.35 -14.64
C SER A 270 -30.01 -9.77 -13.72
N GLU A 271 -28.82 -9.25 -13.96
CA GLU A 271 -27.65 -9.52 -13.12
C GLU A 271 -27.81 -8.89 -11.72
N ILE A 272 -28.37 -7.70 -11.65
CA ILE A 272 -28.66 -7.02 -10.36
C ILE A 272 -29.68 -7.83 -9.56
N GLU A 273 -30.72 -8.38 -10.21
CA GLU A 273 -31.68 -9.25 -9.53
C GLU A 273 -31.05 -10.56 -9.04
N ASP A 274 -30.18 -11.16 -9.82
CA ASP A 274 -29.47 -12.38 -9.43
C ASP A 274 -28.50 -12.13 -8.28
N ILE A 275 -27.81 -10.99 -8.27
CA ILE A 275 -26.99 -10.53 -7.17
C ILE A 275 -27.84 -10.32 -5.91
N TYR A 276 -29.00 -9.67 -6.03
CA TYR A 276 -29.92 -9.46 -4.94
C TYR A 276 -30.43 -10.78 -4.34
N LYS A 277 -30.76 -11.77 -5.19
CA LYS A 277 -31.17 -13.12 -4.76
C LYS A 277 -30.01 -13.91 -4.16
N GLY A 278 -28.78 -13.78 -4.70
CA GLY A 278 -27.59 -14.51 -4.28
C GLY A 278 -26.93 -13.99 -3.01
N SER A 279 -26.98 -12.69 -2.77
CA SER A 279 -26.36 -12.04 -1.59
C SER A 279 -26.97 -12.52 -0.26
N TYR A 280 -28.23 -12.99 -0.30
CA TYR A 280 -28.94 -13.52 0.86
C TYR A 280 -28.33 -14.82 1.44
N ILE A 281 -27.61 -15.60 0.64
CA ILE A 281 -27.22 -16.95 1.01
C ILE A 281 -25.94 -16.99 1.90
N ARG A 282 -25.04 -16.03 1.80
CA ARG A 282 -23.72 -16.06 2.48
C ARG A 282 -23.62 -15.28 3.79
N THR A 283 -24.39 -14.25 3.99
CA THR A 283 -24.43 -13.46 5.24
C THR A 283 -25.09 -14.21 6.40
N SER A 284 -25.75 -15.33 6.11
CA SER A 284 -26.56 -16.12 7.06
C SER A 284 -25.79 -16.79 8.19
N ARG A 285 -24.47 -16.85 8.19
CA ARG A 285 -23.67 -17.57 9.19
C ARG A 285 -22.80 -16.75 10.14
N SER A 286 -22.73 -15.46 9.95
CA SER A 286 -22.10 -14.60 10.96
C SER A 286 -23.12 -14.30 12.04
N ARG A 287 -22.86 -14.72 13.28
CA ARG A 287 -23.74 -14.67 14.46
C ARG A 287 -24.23 -13.29 14.92
N ARG A 288 -24.08 -12.26 14.11
CA ARG A 288 -24.65 -10.94 14.36
C ARG A 288 -25.86 -10.73 13.48
N ILE A 289 -26.97 -11.27 13.94
CA ILE A 289 -28.32 -11.27 13.34
C ILE A 289 -28.93 -9.87 13.24
N TYR A 290 -28.24 -8.80 13.59
CA TYR A 290 -28.87 -7.49 13.77
C TYR A 290 -28.89 -6.59 12.55
N GLU A 291 -28.15 -6.90 11.46
CA GLU A 291 -28.21 -6.08 10.25
C GLU A 291 -27.92 -6.91 8.99
N MET A 292 -28.84 -7.80 8.66
CA MET A 292 -28.89 -8.34 7.30
C MET A 292 -29.68 -7.35 6.43
N ASP A 293 -29.01 -6.30 6.02
CA ASP A 293 -29.55 -5.42 5.01
C ASP A 293 -29.45 -6.14 3.65
N ARG A 294 -30.62 -6.54 3.12
CA ARG A 294 -30.74 -7.23 1.82
C ARG A 294 -30.20 -6.40 0.66
N ASN A 295 -29.99 -5.10 0.89
CA ASN A 295 -29.51 -4.17 -0.12
C ASN A 295 -27.98 -4.05 -0.13
N LYS A 296 -27.25 -4.83 0.70
CA LYS A 296 -25.78 -4.80 0.76
C LYS A 296 -25.16 -6.07 0.20
N VAL A 297 -24.05 -5.90 -0.51
CA VAL A 297 -23.31 -6.98 -1.15
C VAL A 297 -21.84 -6.90 -0.73
N GLN A 298 -21.20 -8.05 -0.54
CA GLN A 298 -19.77 -8.12 -0.28
C GLN A 298 -19.02 -8.24 -1.60
N VAL A 299 -18.16 -7.27 -1.85
CA VAL A 299 -17.28 -7.23 -3.03
C VAL A 299 -15.84 -7.35 -2.56
N LEU A 300 -15.12 -8.26 -3.17
CA LEU A 300 -13.67 -8.39 -3.01
C LEU A 300 -12.98 -7.56 -4.10
N TYR A 301 -12.34 -6.47 -3.70
CA TYR A 301 -11.44 -5.70 -4.54
C TYR A 301 -10.03 -6.23 -4.33
N PHE A 302 -9.34 -6.59 -5.40
CA PHE A 302 -8.02 -7.18 -5.28
C PHE A 302 -7.06 -6.72 -6.37
N ASN A 303 -5.79 -6.72 -6.02
CA ASN A 303 -4.67 -6.52 -6.92
C ASN A 303 -3.88 -7.81 -7.05
N TYR A 304 -3.53 -8.15 -8.26
CA TYR A 304 -2.75 -9.34 -8.58
C TYR A 304 -1.50 -8.97 -9.35
N LYS A 305 -0.33 -9.37 -8.85
CA LYS A 305 0.98 -9.12 -9.46
C LYS A 305 1.35 -10.28 -10.39
N THR A 306 1.70 -9.97 -11.61
CA THR A 306 2.17 -10.93 -12.61
C THR A 306 3.25 -10.28 -13.48
N HIS A 307 3.76 -11.03 -14.45
CA HIS A 307 4.74 -10.53 -15.40
C HIS A 307 4.11 -10.40 -16.78
N MET A 308 4.48 -9.35 -17.50
CA MET A 308 4.18 -9.16 -18.91
C MET A 308 5.48 -8.91 -19.67
N ASN A 309 5.50 -9.29 -20.96
CA ASN A 309 6.65 -9.14 -21.80
C ASN A 309 6.53 -7.89 -22.65
N ASP A 310 7.37 -6.91 -22.40
CA ASP A 310 7.54 -5.80 -23.34
C ASP A 310 8.43 -6.26 -24.48
N VAL A 311 7.86 -6.36 -25.68
CA VAL A 311 8.57 -6.79 -26.88
C VAL A 311 8.87 -5.59 -27.75
N TYR A 312 10.12 -5.41 -28.11
CA TYR A 312 10.57 -4.34 -29.00
C TYR A 312 11.14 -4.92 -30.29
N LYS A 313 10.70 -4.35 -31.40
CA LYS A 313 11.33 -4.54 -32.69
C LYS A 313 12.47 -3.54 -32.84
N LEU A 314 13.70 -4.03 -32.88
CA LEU A 314 14.86 -3.23 -33.22
C LEU A 314 15.09 -3.28 -34.73
N LYS A 315 15.24 -2.13 -35.35
CA LYS A 315 15.65 -1.99 -36.74
C LYS A 315 16.97 -1.25 -36.76
N THR A 316 18.03 -1.88 -37.26
CA THR A 316 19.29 -1.23 -37.53
C THR A 316 19.24 -0.63 -38.92
N THR A 317 19.43 0.67 -39.04
CA THR A 317 19.44 1.39 -40.31
C THR A 317 20.83 1.26 -40.95
N GLY A 318 20.93 1.28 -42.28
CA GLY A 318 22.21 1.16 -42.99
C GLY A 318 23.25 2.26 -42.63
N SER A 319 22.81 3.33 -41.96
CA SER A 319 23.65 4.41 -41.40
C SER A 319 24.10 4.13 -39.95
N GLY A 320 23.84 2.95 -39.39
CA GLY A 320 24.21 2.59 -38.02
C GLY A 320 23.24 3.08 -36.95
N GLY A 321 22.15 3.75 -37.29
CA GLY A 321 21.13 4.19 -36.34
C GLY A 321 20.22 3.03 -35.94
N GLU A 322 19.86 2.95 -34.66
CA GLU A 322 18.91 1.96 -34.14
C GLU A 322 17.55 2.63 -33.86
N LYS A 323 16.48 1.98 -34.32
CA LYS A 323 15.10 2.41 -34.04
C LYS A 323 14.34 1.27 -33.35
N ALA A 324 13.88 1.52 -32.12
CA ALA A 324 13.07 0.57 -31.37
C ALA A 324 11.57 0.94 -31.51
N ILE A 325 10.74 -0.05 -31.76
CA ILE A 325 9.26 0.09 -31.82
C ILE A 325 8.66 -1.01 -30.96
N GLN A 326 7.82 -0.63 -30.00
CA GLN A 326 7.10 -1.59 -29.17
C GLN A 326 6.10 -2.40 -30.02
N LYS A 327 6.06 -3.70 -29.78
CA LYS A 327 5.20 -4.67 -30.45
C LYS A 327 4.50 -5.57 -29.42
N ASN A 328 3.50 -6.31 -29.86
CA ASN A 328 2.83 -7.31 -29.05
C ASN A 328 3.73 -8.54 -28.82
N ASP A 329 3.44 -9.30 -27.77
CA ASP A 329 4.17 -10.50 -27.37
C ASP A 329 4.30 -11.54 -28.51
N SER A 330 3.28 -11.66 -29.37
CA SER A 330 3.28 -12.57 -30.53
C SER A 330 4.17 -12.13 -31.70
N PHE A 331 4.86 -10.99 -31.61
CA PHE A 331 5.67 -10.45 -32.70
C PHE A 331 6.91 -11.32 -32.96
N ASN A 332 7.00 -11.87 -34.20
CA ASN A 332 8.21 -12.50 -34.72
C ASN A 332 8.84 -11.61 -35.80
N PRO A 333 10.16 -11.34 -35.74
CA PRO A 333 10.81 -10.53 -36.75
C PRO A 333 10.77 -11.22 -38.11
N PRO A 334 10.41 -10.50 -39.20
CA PRO A 334 10.47 -11.05 -40.53
C PRO A 334 11.92 -11.42 -40.90
N LYS A 335 12.10 -12.57 -41.53
CA LYS A 335 13.40 -12.99 -42.06
C LYS A 335 13.65 -12.28 -43.39
N ASP A 336 14.13 -11.07 -43.37
CA ASP A 336 14.51 -10.33 -44.57
C ASP A 336 16.04 -10.27 -44.68
N LYS A 337 16.56 -10.54 -45.87
CA LYS A 337 18.00 -10.52 -46.14
C LYS A 337 18.60 -9.12 -46.20
N GLN A 338 17.78 -8.09 -46.36
CA GLN A 338 18.21 -6.71 -46.56
C GLN A 338 18.14 -5.84 -45.31
N VAL A 339 17.38 -6.24 -44.26
CA VAL A 339 17.19 -5.44 -43.06
C VAL A 339 17.32 -6.34 -41.83
N ASN A 340 18.27 -6.03 -40.98
CA ASN A 340 18.40 -6.73 -39.70
C ASN A 340 17.37 -6.22 -38.72
N PHE A 341 16.36 -7.07 -38.47
CA PHE A 341 15.40 -6.87 -37.40
C PHE A 341 15.76 -7.82 -36.24
N ALA A 342 15.90 -7.25 -35.07
CA ALA A 342 16.06 -8.03 -33.85
C ALA A 342 14.80 -7.89 -32.97
N ARG A 343 14.46 -8.95 -32.25
CA ARG A 343 13.46 -8.96 -31.19
C ARG A 343 14.19 -8.82 -29.85
N LEU A 344 13.86 -7.77 -29.11
CA LEU A 344 14.30 -7.59 -27.74
C LEU A 344 13.10 -7.80 -26.84
N GLU A 345 13.21 -8.74 -25.90
CA GLU A 345 12.18 -9.01 -24.90
C GLU A 345 12.66 -8.57 -23.52
N ARG A 346 11.76 -7.94 -22.80
CA ARG A 346 11.98 -7.57 -21.40
C ARG A 346 10.76 -8.00 -20.60
N SER A 347 10.96 -8.88 -19.62
CA SER A 347 9.91 -9.24 -18.68
C SER A 347 9.80 -8.17 -17.60
N VAL A 348 8.61 -7.62 -17.43
CA VAL A 348 8.32 -6.52 -16.51
C VAL A 348 7.15 -6.92 -15.63
N GLU A 349 7.28 -6.73 -14.32
CA GLU A 349 6.16 -6.92 -13.40
C GLU A 349 5.04 -5.93 -13.70
N CYS A 350 3.80 -6.41 -13.62
CA CYS A 350 2.61 -5.58 -13.72
C CYS A 350 1.56 -6.00 -12.69
N VAL A 351 0.65 -5.09 -12.39
CA VAL A 351 -0.45 -5.30 -11.46
C VAL A 351 -1.76 -5.25 -12.22
N PHE A 352 -2.61 -6.25 -12.00
CA PHE A 352 -3.99 -6.26 -12.44
C PHE A 352 -4.90 -5.92 -11.28
N GLU A 353 -5.92 -5.12 -11.54
CA GLU A 353 -6.97 -4.78 -10.62
C GLU A 353 -8.21 -5.58 -10.94
N GLY A 354 -8.73 -6.28 -9.95
CA GLY A 354 -9.94 -7.06 -10.07
C GLY A 354 -10.96 -6.71 -9.00
N ALA A 355 -12.24 -6.92 -9.34
CA ALA A 355 -13.34 -6.86 -8.39
C ALA A 355 -14.31 -8.01 -8.68
N ILE A 356 -14.67 -8.77 -7.65
CA ILE A 356 -15.61 -9.88 -7.73
C ILE A 356 -16.62 -9.81 -6.60
N ILE A 357 -17.87 -10.15 -6.90
CA ILE A 357 -18.90 -10.32 -5.87
C ILE A 357 -18.71 -11.67 -5.21
N LEU A 358 -18.45 -11.68 -3.92
CA LEU A 358 -18.22 -12.91 -3.16
C LEU A 358 -19.43 -13.83 -3.23
N GLY A 359 -19.18 -15.08 -3.59
CA GLY A 359 -20.23 -16.10 -3.71
C GLY A 359 -20.92 -16.19 -5.03
N THR A 360 -20.56 -15.37 -5.96
CA THR A 360 -21.03 -15.42 -7.33
C THR A 360 -19.85 -15.58 -8.27
N ASP A 361 -20.10 -16.04 -9.49
CA ASP A 361 -19.08 -16.11 -10.55
C ASP A 361 -19.02 -14.80 -11.34
N LYS A 362 -19.52 -13.70 -10.76
CA LYS A 362 -19.59 -12.42 -11.45
C LYS A 362 -18.35 -11.58 -11.16
N LEU A 363 -17.46 -11.52 -12.14
CA LEU A 363 -16.34 -10.61 -12.18
C LEU A 363 -16.83 -9.22 -12.63
N LEU A 364 -16.63 -8.21 -11.79
CA LEU A 364 -17.05 -6.82 -12.05
C LEU A 364 -15.98 -6.03 -12.81
N LYS A 365 -14.70 -6.26 -12.46
CA LYS A 365 -13.57 -5.55 -13.04
C LYS A 365 -12.38 -6.51 -13.18
N TRP A 366 -11.70 -6.42 -14.30
CA TRP A 366 -10.39 -7.02 -14.51
C TRP A 366 -9.63 -6.22 -15.54
N ASN A 367 -8.73 -5.35 -15.08
CA ASN A 367 -7.95 -4.49 -15.95
C ASN A 367 -6.51 -4.39 -15.43
N LYS A 368 -5.57 -4.19 -16.35
CA LYS A 368 -4.21 -3.81 -15.98
C LYS A 368 -4.25 -2.42 -15.34
N SER A 369 -3.64 -2.27 -14.17
CA SER A 369 -3.54 -0.97 -13.50
C SER A 369 -2.79 0.03 -14.39
N SER A 370 -3.33 1.22 -14.56
CA SER A 370 -2.69 2.30 -15.33
C SER A 370 -1.62 3.02 -14.52
N ASN A 371 -1.81 3.11 -13.20
CA ASN A 371 -0.97 3.89 -12.29
C ASN A 371 -0.11 2.99 -11.40
N MET A 372 0.79 2.21 -12.03
CA MET A 372 1.69 1.32 -11.31
C MET A 372 2.87 2.09 -10.74
N MET A 373 3.05 2.01 -9.43
CA MET A 373 4.22 2.58 -8.75
C MET A 373 5.45 1.72 -8.99
N ARG A 374 6.48 2.31 -9.59
CA ARG A 374 7.76 1.66 -9.87
C ARG A 374 8.89 2.35 -9.12
N SER A 375 9.85 1.58 -8.63
CA SER A 375 11.05 2.14 -8.02
C SER A 375 12.00 2.68 -9.09
N LYS A 376 12.62 3.84 -8.86
CA LYS A 376 13.68 4.37 -9.73
C LYS A 376 14.88 3.41 -9.85
N SER A 377 15.16 2.67 -8.78
CA SER A 377 16.28 1.70 -8.76
C SER A 377 15.99 0.42 -9.58
N ASN A 378 14.72 0.06 -9.74
CA ASN A 378 14.33 -1.14 -10.49
C ASN A 378 12.98 -0.97 -11.16
N PHE A 379 12.99 -0.50 -12.41
CA PHE A 379 11.79 -0.33 -13.22
C PHE A 379 11.05 -1.64 -13.56
N ASN A 380 11.69 -2.80 -13.36
CA ASN A 380 11.05 -4.09 -13.61
C ASN A 380 10.12 -4.51 -12.48
N LYS A 381 10.33 -3.98 -11.26
CA LYS A 381 9.51 -4.29 -10.09
C LYS A 381 8.40 -3.26 -9.90
N VAL A 382 7.22 -3.73 -9.51
CA VAL A 382 6.06 -2.90 -9.19
C VAL A 382 5.73 -3.04 -7.71
N LYS A 383 5.43 -1.91 -7.07
CA LYS A 383 4.83 -1.88 -5.74
C LYS A 383 3.31 -1.94 -5.86
N MET A 384 2.67 -2.66 -4.96
CA MET A 384 1.22 -2.65 -4.83
C MET A 384 0.75 -1.29 -4.29
N ASN A 385 -0.50 -0.92 -4.56
CA ASN A 385 -1.10 0.29 -4.01
C ASN A 385 -1.54 0.15 -2.54
N TYR A 386 -1.43 -1.05 -1.97
CA TYR A 386 -1.60 -1.31 -0.55
C TYR A 386 -0.23 -1.28 0.15
N SER A 387 -0.09 -0.39 1.14
CA SER A 387 1.06 -0.34 2.03
C SER A 387 0.68 -1.02 3.34
N ILE A 388 1.19 -2.23 3.56
CA ILE A 388 0.91 -3.05 4.73
C ILE A 388 2.17 -3.17 5.56
N VAL A 389 2.04 -3.05 6.86
CA VAL A 389 3.15 -3.21 7.80
C VAL A 389 2.69 -4.03 9.00
N ALA A 390 3.45 -5.05 9.36
CA ALA A 390 3.28 -5.83 10.58
C ALA A 390 4.64 -5.96 11.28
N PRO A 391 5.02 -5.00 12.14
CA PRO A 391 6.37 -4.93 12.74
C PRO A 391 6.75 -6.17 13.56
N ARG A 392 5.75 -6.86 14.09
CA ARG A 392 5.90 -8.10 14.87
C ARG A 392 5.34 -9.26 14.08
N MET A 393 6.06 -9.64 13.04
CA MET A 393 5.74 -10.84 12.28
C MET A 393 6.83 -11.90 12.52
N TYR A 394 6.41 -13.10 12.86
CA TYR A 394 7.28 -14.26 13.03
C TYR A 394 6.67 -15.44 12.27
N GLU A 395 7.42 -16.04 11.35
CA GLU A 395 6.96 -17.17 10.52
C GLU A 395 5.55 -16.96 9.91
N GLY A 396 5.28 -15.77 9.39
CA GLY A 396 3.99 -15.41 8.80
C GLY A 396 2.85 -15.20 9.82
N ARG A 397 3.13 -15.27 11.11
CA ARG A 397 2.18 -14.99 12.19
C ARG A 397 2.36 -13.56 12.69
N ILE A 398 1.24 -12.84 12.74
CA ILE A 398 1.19 -11.48 13.26
C ILE A 398 0.92 -11.53 14.75
N GLU A 399 1.79 -10.86 15.53
CA GLU A 399 1.66 -10.73 16.97
C GLU A 399 1.19 -9.33 17.36
N SER A 400 0.21 -9.27 18.24
CA SER A 400 -0.29 -8.03 18.84
C SER A 400 0.63 -7.57 19.97
N LEU A 401 0.54 -6.27 20.33
CA LEU A 401 1.13 -5.73 21.56
C LEU A 401 0.26 -5.99 22.79
N VAL A 402 -1.02 -6.27 22.59
CA VAL A 402 -2.07 -6.40 23.63
C VAL A 402 -2.37 -7.84 24.00
#